data_b53e1eede86f5b1d01ff37b3c7855aa4
#
_entry.id   b53e1eede86f5b1d01ff37b3c7855aa4
#
_cell.length_a   1.000
_cell.length_b   1.000
_cell.length_c   1.000
_cell.angle_alpha   90.00
_cell.angle_beta   90.00
_cell.angle_gamma   90.00
#
_symmetry.space_group_name_H-M   'P 1'
#
loop_
_entity.id
_entity.type
_entity.pdbx_description
1 polymer ?
#
loop_
_entity_poly.entity_id
_entity_poly.type
_entity_poly.pdbx_seq_one_letter_code
_entity_poly.pdbx_strand_id
1 'polypeptide(L)'
;IRRIADEVTVMRDGTWIATEPAEELTTDKIIRLMVGRELTNQFPPKTNKPGEVALEVEHLTARYSLLQDVSFKARKGEIVGLAGLDGSGRTETLENIFGVATRKDGLIKLDGKEVKNRNARESIKNGFALLTEERRATGIFGILNIRENTVISSLKKHKRAGFYLSDKSMEKDTTWAI
;
A
#
# COMPACT_ATOMS: atom_id res chain seq x y z
N ILE A 1 -22.93 13.10 4.25
CA ILE A 1 -24.09 12.35 4.79
C ILE A 1 -24.93 13.28 5.68
N ARG A 2 -24.44 13.80 6.80
CA ARG A 2 -25.19 14.64 7.77
C ARG A 2 -25.92 15.85 7.18
N ARG A 3 -25.49 16.38 6.03
CA ARG A 3 -26.13 17.56 5.39
C ARG A 3 -27.34 17.23 4.52
N ILE A 4 -27.50 15.97 4.14
CA ILE A 4 -28.49 15.55 3.14
C ILE A 4 -29.36 14.38 3.60
N ALA A 5 -29.02 13.72 4.71
CA ALA A 5 -29.77 12.57 5.24
C ALA A 5 -30.63 13.01 6.43
N ASP A 6 -31.82 12.44 6.56
CA ASP A 6 -32.70 12.58 7.71
C ASP A 6 -32.33 11.57 8.80
N GLU A 7 -32.06 10.34 8.39
CA GLU A 7 -31.58 9.23 9.23
C GLU A 7 -30.35 8.58 8.66
N VAL A 8 -29.49 8.04 9.51
CA VAL A 8 -28.27 7.32 9.12
C VAL A 8 -28.29 5.93 9.75
N THR A 9 -28.28 4.92 8.91
CA THR A 9 -28.08 3.53 9.32
C THR A 9 -26.62 3.16 9.17
N VAL A 10 -26.00 2.66 10.24
CA VAL A 10 -24.64 2.13 10.24
C VAL A 10 -24.66 0.61 10.21
N MET A 11 -23.95 0.05 9.24
CA MET A 11 -23.73 -1.39 9.12
C MET A 11 -22.23 -1.72 9.24
N ARG A 12 -21.92 -2.89 9.79
CA ARG A 12 -20.56 -3.42 9.88
C ARG A 12 -20.57 -4.91 9.66
N ASP A 13 -19.72 -5.39 8.76
CA ASP A 13 -19.57 -6.81 8.42
C ASP A 13 -20.94 -7.51 8.09
N GLY A 14 -21.81 -6.79 7.37
CA GLY A 14 -23.14 -7.28 7.01
C GLY A 14 -24.18 -7.23 8.15
N THR A 15 -23.82 -6.73 9.33
CA THR A 15 -24.70 -6.63 10.50
C THR A 15 -25.16 -5.20 10.72
N TRP A 16 -26.44 -5.01 11.01
CA TRP A 16 -27.00 -3.75 11.47
C TRP A 16 -26.41 -3.37 12.85
N ILE A 17 -25.94 -2.14 13.00
CA ILE A 17 -25.33 -1.64 14.24
C ILE A 17 -26.26 -0.62 14.92
N ALA A 18 -26.71 0.40 14.17
CA ALA A 18 -27.60 1.45 14.69
C ALA A 18 -28.29 2.16 13.54
N THR A 19 -29.48 2.74 13.83
CA THR A 19 -30.13 3.74 12.99
C THR A 19 -30.46 4.93 13.89
N GLU A 20 -30.00 6.12 13.56
CA GLU A 20 -30.20 7.34 14.37
C GLU A 20 -30.49 8.53 13.46
N PRO A 21 -31.21 9.56 13.97
CA PRO A 21 -31.39 10.83 13.27
C PRO A 21 -30.04 11.48 12.94
N ALA A 22 -29.88 11.97 11.70
CA ALA A 22 -28.60 12.53 11.24
C ALA A 22 -28.15 13.76 12.06
N GLU A 23 -29.07 14.51 12.64
CA GLU A 23 -28.81 15.68 13.49
C GLU A 23 -28.20 15.31 14.86
N GLU A 24 -28.49 14.12 15.38
CA GLU A 24 -27.96 13.60 16.66
C GLU A 24 -26.58 12.92 16.49
N LEU A 25 -26.16 12.66 15.26
CA LEU A 25 -24.93 11.98 14.96
C LEU A 25 -23.77 12.96 14.75
N THR A 26 -22.73 12.87 15.57
CA THR A 26 -21.44 13.51 15.28
C THR A 26 -20.61 12.62 14.35
N THR A 27 -19.65 13.21 13.64
CA THR A 27 -18.73 12.46 12.79
C THR A 27 -17.98 11.37 13.59
N ASP A 28 -17.52 11.70 14.79
CA ASP A 28 -16.81 10.76 15.66
C ASP A 28 -17.72 9.60 16.11
N LYS A 29 -19.00 9.87 16.37
CA LYS A 29 -19.98 8.83 16.71
C LYS A 29 -20.21 7.89 15.53
N ILE A 30 -20.35 8.42 14.32
CA ILE A 30 -20.47 7.60 13.09
C ILE A 30 -19.24 6.71 12.93
N ILE A 31 -18.04 7.29 13.01
CA ILE A 31 -16.78 6.55 12.91
C ILE A 31 -16.69 5.44 13.97
N ARG A 32 -17.01 5.76 15.22
CA ARG A 32 -17.01 4.77 16.31
C ARG A 32 -17.96 3.59 16.05
N LEU A 33 -19.18 3.89 15.57
CA LEU A 33 -20.16 2.86 15.22
C LEU A 33 -19.65 1.97 14.06
N MET A 34 -19.02 2.57 13.02
CA MET A 34 -18.49 1.86 11.88
C MET A 34 -17.28 0.98 12.24
N VAL A 35 -16.36 1.49 13.06
CA VAL A 35 -15.10 0.81 13.43
C VAL A 35 -15.28 -0.11 14.65
N GLY A 36 -16.24 0.18 15.53
CA GLY A 36 -16.51 -0.60 16.74
C GLY A 36 -15.58 -0.29 17.92
N ARG A 37 -14.70 0.70 17.80
CA ARG A 37 -13.82 1.19 18.88
C ARG A 37 -13.59 2.69 18.73
N GLU A 38 -13.19 3.34 19.80
CA GLU A 38 -12.75 4.74 19.74
C GLU A 38 -11.42 4.84 18.97
N LEU A 39 -11.35 5.78 18.05
CA LEU A 39 -10.10 6.13 17.35
C LEU A 39 -9.43 7.27 18.11
N THR A 40 -8.62 6.93 19.11
CA THR A 40 -7.95 7.90 19.99
C THR A 40 -6.79 8.65 19.33
N ASN A 41 -6.22 8.10 18.25
CA ASN A 41 -5.08 8.68 17.52
C ASN A 41 -5.25 8.55 16.01
N GLN A 42 -6.28 9.20 15.45
CA GLN A 42 -6.53 9.16 14.00
C GLN A 42 -5.39 9.79 13.20
N PHE A 43 -4.75 10.82 13.74
CA PHE A 43 -3.63 11.51 13.12
C PHE A 43 -2.48 11.64 14.12
N PRO A 44 -1.60 10.64 14.23
CA PRO A 44 -0.45 10.75 15.13
C PRO A 44 0.46 11.92 14.68
N PRO A 45 1.13 12.60 15.62
CA PRO A 45 2.03 13.70 15.29
C PRO A 45 3.16 13.22 14.39
N LYS A 46 3.50 14.02 13.37
CA LYS A 46 4.64 13.74 12.49
C LYS A 46 5.95 13.99 13.26
N THR A 47 6.71 12.95 13.47
CA THR A 47 8.03 13.02 14.15
C THR A 47 9.21 12.97 13.18
N ASN A 48 9.01 12.46 11.97
CA ASN A 48 10.04 12.34 10.95
C ASN A 48 10.27 13.66 10.21
N LYS A 49 11.54 13.98 9.96
CA LYS A 49 11.95 15.09 9.12
C LYS A 49 12.39 14.55 7.75
N PRO A 50 11.82 15.04 6.64
CA PRO A 50 12.26 14.65 5.31
C PRO A 50 13.75 14.97 5.12
N GLY A 51 14.50 13.96 4.65
CA GLY A 51 15.92 14.10 4.34
C GLY A 51 16.17 14.45 2.87
N GLU A 52 17.26 13.91 2.31
CA GLU A 52 17.62 14.03 0.90
C GLU A 52 16.61 13.29 0.00
N VAL A 53 16.59 13.64 -1.29
CA VAL A 53 15.76 12.94 -2.28
C VAL A 53 16.23 11.49 -2.40
N ALA A 54 15.34 10.55 -2.07
CA ALA A 54 15.57 9.11 -2.19
C ALA A 54 15.08 8.58 -3.54
N LEU A 55 13.85 8.92 -3.92
CA LEU A 55 13.23 8.50 -5.17
C LEU A 55 12.98 9.74 -6.04
N GLU A 56 13.39 9.66 -7.29
CA GLU A 56 13.07 10.64 -8.32
C GLU A 56 12.46 9.93 -9.53
N VAL A 57 11.29 10.38 -9.93
CA VAL A 57 10.57 9.88 -11.11
C VAL A 57 10.44 11.06 -12.06
N GLU A 58 10.90 10.89 -13.29
CA GLU A 58 10.92 11.94 -14.32
C GLU A 58 10.21 11.42 -15.58
N HIS A 59 9.23 12.17 -16.07
CA HIS A 59 8.53 11.96 -17.35
C HIS A 59 7.96 10.54 -17.53
N LEU A 60 7.50 9.90 -16.42
CA LEU A 60 6.97 8.55 -16.45
C LEU A 60 5.75 8.46 -17.34
N THR A 61 5.84 7.65 -18.38
CA THR A 61 4.76 7.40 -19.35
C THR A 61 4.57 5.89 -19.49
N ALA A 62 3.34 5.43 -19.32
CA ALA A 62 2.99 4.01 -19.47
C ALA A 62 2.83 3.64 -20.95
N ARG A 63 3.04 2.35 -21.24
CA ARG A 63 2.90 1.82 -22.60
C ARG A 63 1.45 1.52 -22.97
N TYR A 64 0.65 1.07 -22.02
CA TYR A 64 -0.69 0.52 -22.28
C TYR A 64 -1.80 1.17 -21.44
N SER A 65 -1.53 2.28 -20.77
CA SER A 65 -2.53 3.05 -20.01
C SER A 65 -2.47 4.54 -20.37
N LEU A 66 -3.41 5.31 -19.81
CA LEU A 66 -3.49 6.76 -20.05
C LEU A 66 -2.44 7.57 -19.23
N LEU A 67 -1.57 6.90 -18.48
CA LEU A 67 -0.53 7.57 -17.70
C LEU A 67 0.50 8.21 -18.62
N GLN A 68 0.62 9.53 -18.54
CA GLN A 68 1.54 10.32 -19.37
C GLN A 68 2.27 11.37 -18.55
N ASP A 69 3.59 11.45 -18.74
CA ASP A 69 4.45 12.54 -18.25
C ASP A 69 4.37 12.83 -16.76
N VAL A 70 4.34 11.79 -15.92
CA VAL A 70 4.27 11.93 -14.47
C VAL A 70 5.68 12.09 -13.89
N SER A 71 5.88 13.17 -13.14
CA SER A 71 7.16 13.47 -12.47
C SER A 71 6.91 13.84 -11.02
N PHE A 72 7.67 13.25 -10.09
CA PHE A 72 7.66 13.62 -8.67
C PHE A 72 8.93 13.11 -7.97
N LYS A 73 9.11 13.58 -6.73
CA LYS A 73 10.21 13.15 -5.87
C LYS A 73 9.68 12.74 -4.51
N ALA A 74 10.34 11.75 -3.88
CA ALA A 74 10.14 11.39 -2.50
C ALA A 74 11.46 11.44 -1.74
N ARG A 75 11.44 11.98 -0.52
CA ARG A 75 12.64 12.13 0.32
C ARG A 75 12.74 10.99 1.32
N LYS A 76 13.93 10.76 1.84
CA LYS A 76 14.15 9.81 2.95
C LYS A 76 13.27 10.19 4.15
N GLY A 77 12.53 9.22 4.69
CA GLY A 77 11.62 9.44 5.82
C GLY A 77 10.34 10.21 5.47
N GLU A 78 10.07 10.48 4.20
CA GLU A 78 8.84 11.14 3.74
C GLU A 78 7.77 10.12 3.34
N ILE A 79 6.51 10.46 3.59
CA ILE A 79 5.34 9.76 3.05
C ILE A 79 4.72 10.70 2.01
N VAL A 80 4.82 10.32 0.73
CA VAL A 80 4.21 11.05 -0.38
C VAL A 80 2.85 10.46 -0.69
N GLY A 81 1.81 11.30 -0.68
CA GLY A 81 0.44 10.91 -1.04
C GLY A 81 0.15 11.22 -2.51
N LEU A 82 -0.26 10.22 -3.28
CA LEU A 82 -0.82 10.38 -4.62
C LEU A 82 -2.35 10.39 -4.52
N ALA A 83 -2.97 11.53 -4.76
CA ALA A 83 -4.42 11.70 -4.69
C ALA A 83 -5.03 11.91 -6.08
N GLY A 84 -6.25 11.46 -6.28
CA GLY A 84 -6.99 11.63 -7.53
C GLY A 84 -8.25 10.78 -7.55
N LEU A 85 -9.10 11.03 -8.53
CA LEU A 85 -10.30 10.24 -8.78
C LEU A 85 -9.94 8.82 -9.22
N ASP A 86 -10.93 7.92 -9.19
CA ASP A 86 -10.76 6.59 -9.74
C ASP A 86 -10.43 6.67 -11.24
N GLY A 87 -9.51 5.81 -11.71
CA GLY A 87 -8.99 5.87 -13.07
C GLY A 87 -8.01 7.02 -13.37
N SER A 88 -7.57 7.81 -12.37
CA SER A 88 -6.62 8.91 -12.57
C SER A 88 -5.16 8.48 -12.78
N GLY A 89 -4.86 7.18 -12.76
CA GLY A 89 -3.51 6.66 -13.01
C GLY A 89 -2.65 6.48 -11.76
N ARG A 90 -3.22 6.55 -10.54
CA ARG A 90 -2.47 6.38 -9.28
C ARG A 90 -1.84 5.00 -9.17
N THR A 91 -2.63 3.96 -9.35
CA THR A 91 -2.19 2.56 -9.31
C THR A 91 -1.20 2.27 -10.43
N GLU A 92 -1.50 2.71 -11.65
CA GLU A 92 -0.62 2.57 -12.81
C GLU A 92 0.73 3.26 -12.61
N THR A 93 0.76 4.39 -11.91
CA THR A 93 2.02 5.08 -11.56
C THR A 93 2.89 4.17 -10.71
N LEU A 94 2.36 3.59 -9.63
CA LEU A 94 3.11 2.70 -8.74
C LEU A 94 3.51 1.40 -9.44
N GLU A 95 2.64 0.81 -10.23
CA GLU A 95 2.92 -0.40 -11.01
C GLU A 95 4.01 -0.21 -12.06
N ASN A 96 4.04 0.94 -12.74
CA ASN A 96 5.10 1.28 -13.68
C ASN A 96 6.45 1.55 -12.98
N ILE A 97 6.44 2.19 -11.81
CA ILE A 97 7.65 2.37 -10.99
C ILE A 97 8.19 1.03 -10.51
N PHE A 98 7.30 0.14 -10.09
CA PHE A 98 7.68 -1.20 -9.61
C PHE A 98 7.98 -2.19 -10.75
N GLY A 99 7.62 -1.87 -12.00
CA GLY A 99 7.89 -2.73 -13.15
C GLY A 99 6.96 -3.93 -13.28
N VAL A 100 5.78 -3.91 -12.66
CA VAL A 100 4.67 -4.85 -12.94
C VAL A 100 4.01 -4.45 -14.25
N ALA A 101 3.79 -3.15 -14.45
CA ALA A 101 3.36 -2.59 -15.72
C ALA A 101 4.57 -2.11 -16.55
N THR A 102 4.42 -2.11 -17.88
CA THR A 102 5.50 -1.74 -18.80
C THR A 102 5.51 -0.24 -19.06
N ARG A 103 6.63 0.41 -18.78
CA ARG A 103 6.89 1.79 -19.15
C ARG A 103 7.11 1.91 -20.67
N LYS A 104 6.62 3.01 -21.24
CA LYS A 104 6.98 3.47 -22.57
C LYS A 104 8.22 4.36 -22.52
N ASP A 105 8.22 5.30 -21.54
CA ASP A 105 9.27 6.31 -21.34
C ASP A 105 9.36 6.72 -19.86
N GLY A 106 10.38 7.48 -19.51
CA GLY A 106 10.61 8.03 -18.19
C GLY A 106 11.79 7.40 -17.46
N LEU A 107 12.31 8.16 -16.51
CA LEU A 107 13.49 7.82 -15.72
C LEU A 107 13.12 7.63 -14.26
N ILE A 108 13.65 6.61 -13.63
CA ILE A 108 13.55 6.38 -12.19
C ILE A 108 14.96 6.37 -11.62
N LYS A 109 15.20 7.21 -10.59
CA LYS A 109 16.44 7.22 -9.83
C LYS A 109 16.15 6.87 -8.37
N LEU A 110 17.01 6.07 -7.79
CA LEU A 110 17.03 5.77 -6.36
C LEU A 110 18.38 6.21 -5.80
N ASP A 111 18.38 7.06 -4.78
CA ASP A 111 19.58 7.69 -4.20
C ASP A 111 20.51 8.29 -5.30
N GLY A 112 19.92 9.00 -6.26
CA GLY A 112 20.61 9.64 -7.38
C GLY A 112 21.08 8.70 -8.50
N LYS A 113 20.88 7.38 -8.38
CA LYS A 113 21.30 6.40 -9.39
C LYS A 113 20.09 5.89 -10.19
N GLU A 114 20.22 5.85 -11.51
CA GLU A 114 19.19 5.27 -12.37
C GLU A 114 18.95 3.79 -12.05
N VAL A 115 17.68 3.40 -11.93
CA VAL A 115 17.23 2.03 -11.74
C VAL A 115 16.25 1.63 -12.84
N LYS A 116 16.45 0.43 -13.40
CA LYS A 116 15.67 -0.02 -14.55
C LYS A 116 14.53 -0.97 -14.19
N ASN A 117 13.91 -0.90 -13.10
CA ASN A 117 12.81 -1.75 -12.64
C ASN A 117 11.94 -2.34 -13.79
N ARG A 118 12.47 -3.29 -14.55
CA ARG A 118 11.81 -3.89 -15.72
C ARG A 118 10.85 -5.01 -15.35
N ASN A 119 10.93 -5.48 -14.12
CA ASN A 119 10.08 -6.51 -13.54
C ASN A 119 10.18 -6.49 -12.01
N ALA A 120 9.23 -7.14 -11.34
CA ALA A 120 9.16 -7.18 -9.87
C ALA A 120 10.46 -7.70 -9.21
N ARG A 121 11.15 -8.66 -9.83
CA ARG A 121 12.41 -9.21 -9.28
C ARG A 121 13.53 -8.17 -9.25
N GLU A 122 13.67 -7.37 -10.31
CA GLU A 122 14.64 -6.26 -10.35
C GLU A 122 14.29 -5.21 -9.30
N SER A 123 13.03 -4.85 -9.19
CA SER A 123 12.57 -3.85 -8.23
C SER A 123 12.82 -4.26 -6.78
N ILE A 124 12.51 -5.50 -6.43
CA ILE A 124 12.80 -6.04 -5.10
C ILE A 124 14.32 -6.04 -4.84
N LYS A 125 15.13 -6.39 -5.83
CA LYS A 125 16.59 -6.34 -5.72
C LYS A 125 17.12 -4.91 -5.52
N ASN A 126 16.46 -3.93 -6.12
CA ASN A 126 16.77 -2.51 -5.97
C ASN A 126 16.21 -1.89 -4.67
N GLY A 127 15.51 -2.67 -3.83
CA GLY A 127 14.99 -2.23 -2.55
C GLY A 127 13.56 -1.68 -2.59
N PHE A 128 12.85 -1.85 -3.69
CA PHE A 128 11.42 -1.49 -3.79
C PHE A 128 10.53 -2.60 -3.24
N ALA A 129 9.41 -2.20 -2.65
CA ALA A 129 8.30 -3.08 -2.30
C ALA A 129 7.00 -2.48 -2.82
N LEU A 130 6.06 -3.31 -3.23
CA LEU A 130 4.73 -2.90 -3.67
C LEU A 130 3.68 -3.59 -2.81
N LEU A 131 2.82 -2.79 -2.17
CA LEU A 131 1.59 -3.27 -1.56
C LEU A 131 0.45 -2.99 -2.55
N THR A 132 -0.23 -4.04 -2.99
CA THR A 132 -1.28 -3.93 -4.02
C THR A 132 -2.60 -3.44 -3.43
N GLU A 133 -3.42 -2.78 -4.23
CA GLU A 133 -4.73 -2.27 -3.84
C GLU A 133 -5.70 -3.43 -3.58
N GLU A 134 -5.80 -4.38 -4.51
CA GLU A 134 -6.66 -5.56 -4.42
C GLU A 134 -6.00 -6.69 -3.62
N ARG A 135 -6.33 -6.77 -2.31
CA ARG A 135 -5.76 -7.77 -1.40
C ARG A 135 -6.04 -9.20 -1.84
N ARG A 136 -7.28 -9.51 -2.24
CA ARG A 136 -7.69 -10.89 -2.57
C ARG A 136 -7.14 -11.37 -3.91
N ALA A 137 -7.13 -10.48 -4.91
CA ALA A 137 -6.70 -10.85 -6.26
C ALA A 137 -5.18 -10.84 -6.43
N THR A 138 -4.48 -9.89 -5.79
CA THR A 138 -3.06 -9.64 -6.06
C THR A 138 -2.20 -9.53 -4.81
N GLY A 139 -2.79 -9.42 -3.61
CA GLY A 139 -2.04 -9.18 -2.37
C GLY A 139 -1.76 -10.44 -1.54
N ILE A 140 -2.55 -11.51 -1.69
CA ILE A 140 -2.41 -12.76 -0.94
C ILE A 140 -2.59 -13.99 -1.83
N PHE A 141 -1.94 -15.08 -1.44
CA PHE A 141 -2.17 -16.41 -2.00
C PHE A 141 -3.21 -17.12 -1.13
N GLY A 142 -4.48 -17.15 -1.56
CA GLY A 142 -5.61 -17.66 -0.77
C GLY A 142 -5.52 -19.14 -0.39
N ILE A 143 -4.70 -19.92 -1.09
CA ILE A 143 -4.44 -21.35 -0.80
C ILE A 143 -3.32 -21.56 0.22
N LEU A 144 -2.54 -20.53 0.54
CA LEU A 144 -1.45 -20.58 1.50
C LEU A 144 -1.91 -20.11 2.88
N ASN A 145 -1.28 -20.63 3.93
CA ASN A 145 -1.55 -20.20 5.29
C ASN A 145 -0.91 -18.81 5.60
N ILE A 146 -1.20 -18.27 6.79
CA ILE A 146 -0.71 -16.95 7.22
C ILE A 146 0.82 -16.91 7.21
N ARG A 147 1.49 -17.93 7.75
CA ARG A 147 2.95 -18.01 7.80
C ARG A 147 3.57 -17.95 6.40
N GLU A 148 3.05 -18.73 5.48
CA GLU A 148 3.53 -18.78 4.11
C GLU A 148 3.31 -17.44 3.39
N ASN A 149 2.14 -16.82 3.53
CA ASN A 149 1.87 -15.50 2.97
C ASN A 149 2.80 -14.43 3.55
N THR A 150 3.04 -14.46 4.86
CA THR A 150 3.92 -13.47 5.53
C THR A 150 5.35 -13.51 5.01
N VAL A 151 5.90 -14.70 4.74
CA VAL A 151 7.31 -14.86 4.40
C VAL A 151 7.61 -15.05 2.91
N ILE A 152 6.58 -15.14 2.06
CA ILE A 152 6.75 -15.54 0.65
C ILE A 152 7.71 -14.64 -0.13
N SER A 153 7.67 -13.33 0.10
CA SER A 153 8.58 -12.38 -0.54
C SER A 153 10.02 -12.48 -0.05
N SER A 154 10.24 -13.09 1.13
CA SER A 154 11.54 -13.23 1.80
C SER A 154 12.04 -14.65 1.94
N LEU A 155 11.48 -15.62 1.21
CA LEU A 155 11.82 -17.06 1.31
C LEU A 155 13.32 -17.37 1.26
N LYS A 156 14.11 -16.57 0.53
CA LYS A 156 15.57 -16.73 0.47
C LYS A 156 16.23 -16.60 1.84
N LYS A 157 15.70 -15.75 2.73
CA LYS A 157 16.19 -15.53 4.10
C LYS A 157 16.02 -16.77 4.97
N HIS A 158 15.02 -17.61 4.66
CA HIS A 158 14.65 -18.79 5.43
C HIS A 158 15.29 -20.09 4.91
N LYS A 159 16.10 -20.02 3.82
CA LYS A 159 16.78 -21.17 3.27
C LYS A 159 17.91 -21.66 4.19
N ARG A 160 18.00 -23.00 4.36
CA ARG A 160 19.12 -23.71 4.97
C ARG A 160 19.67 -24.74 4.00
N ALA A 161 20.97 -24.94 4.02
CA ALA A 161 21.69 -25.87 3.12
C ALA A 161 21.33 -25.68 1.62
N GLY A 162 20.94 -24.46 1.23
CA GLY A 162 20.66 -24.09 -0.17
C GLY A 162 19.24 -24.42 -0.67
N PHE A 163 18.54 -25.38 -0.09
CA PHE A 163 17.24 -25.85 -0.62
C PHE A 163 16.15 -26.11 0.42
N TYR A 164 16.48 -26.35 1.67
CA TYR A 164 15.48 -26.50 2.74
C TYR A 164 15.00 -25.16 3.27
N LEU A 165 13.70 -25.04 3.56
CA LEU A 165 13.13 -23.90 4.30
C LEU A 165 13.09 -24.24 5.79
N SER A 166 13.50 -23.27 6.60
CA SER A 166 13.50 -23.43 8.07
C SER A 166 12.16 -22.96 8.63
N ASP A 167 11.30 -23.90 9.03
CA ASP A 167 10.01 -23.61 9.68
C ASP A 167 10.17 -22.69 10.90
N LYS A 168 11.15 -22.99 11.76
CA LYS A 168 11.45 -22.18 12.94
C LYS A 168 11.81 -20.72 12.60
N SER A 169 12.53 -20.50 11.50
CA SER A 169 12.86 -19.14 11.04
C SER A 169 11.64 -18.42 10.45
N MET A 170 10.80 -19.11 9.70
CA MET A 170 9.56 -18.56 9.14
C MET A 170 8.56 -18.23 10.26
N GLU A 171 8.39 -19.11 11.24
CA GLU A 171 7.52 -18.89 12.39
C GLU A 171 7.94 -17.68 13.22
N LYS A 172 9.26 -17.53 13.48
CA LYS A 172 9.79 -16.36 14.18
C LYS A 172 9.44 -15.04 13.48
N ASP A 173 9.65 -14.96 12.17
CA ASP A 173 9.35 -13.73 11.42
C ASP A 173 7.83 -13.48 11.32
N THR A 174 7.03 -14.54 11.22
CA THR A 174 5.57 -14.44 11.24
C THR A 174 5.05 -13.93 12.58
N THR A 175 5.53 -14.50 13.69
CA THR A 175 5.15 -14.06 15.05
C THR A 175 5.53 -12.60 15.33
N TRP A 176 6.64 -12.14 14.76
CA TRP A 176 7.03 -10.72 14.85
C TRP A 176 6.10 -9.80 14.04
N ALA A 177 5.55 -10.27 12.93
CA ALA A 177 4.71 -9.49 12.01
C ALA A 177 3.24 -9.40 12.46
N ILE A 178 2.78 -10.26 13.37
CA ILE A 178 1.43 -10.29 13.94
C ILE A 178 1.41 -9.55 15.28
#